data_8ef080f184126e86ebe6e36841075a95
#
_entry.id   8ef080f184126e86ebe6e36841075a95
#
_cell.length_a   1.000
_cell.length_b   1.000
_cell.length_c   1.000
_cell.angle_alpha   90.00
_cell.angle_beta   90.00
_cell.angle_gamma   90.00
#
_symmetry.space_group_name_H-M   'P 1'
#
loop_
_entity.id
_entity.type
_entity.pdbx_description
1 polymer ?
#
loop_
_entity_poly.entity_id
_entity_poly.type
_entity_poly.pdbx_seq_one_letter_code
_entity_poly.pdbx_strand_id
1 'polypeptide(L)'
;MTGETSAGTCCIVLHTHLPWVAHAGAWPVGEEWLHQAWATSYDPVTELLERLAGEGRTGLLTLGVTPVVNAMLDDPYLLRQQHVWLGTWQVRAAGLATRPGASEALREVAAYEFRLASRALERFETRWIDGGSPVLRGLADSGVVELLGGPATHPFQPLVADDRLVDAQLSVGLDDAANRLGARPSGIWAPECGYRPGLEQHYARHGVTHFLADGPTLLGSGAGTGVPYTVGGSDVVVFGRDLDVTYRVWSPRSGYPGGRWYRDFHTFDHDSGIRPARVTSRRTAPEDKRPYDPARAADAARRDAEDFVRVVVERLRDRPLVVVAYDTELFGHWWHEGPRWLEHVLRLLPEAGVRLATLRQARELATQRVDLKAGS
;
A
#
# COMPACT_ATOMS: atom_id res chain seq x y z
N MET A 1 26.14 -4.23 -27.34
CA MET A 1 25.10 -4.17 -26.28
C MET A 1 25.02 -5.58 -25.69
N THR A 2 25.80 -5.85 -24.65
CA THR A 2 25.79 -7.11 -23.90
C THR A 2 24.45 -7.17 -23.17
N GLY A 3 23.60 -8.12 -23.53
CA GLY A 3 22.34 -8.39 -22.81
C GLY A 3 22.68 -8.82 -21.38
N GLU A 4 22.59 -7.90 -20.43
CA GLU A 4 22.54 -8.24 -19.03
C GLU A 4 21.27 -9.09 -18.84
N THR A 5 21.45 -10.37 -18.56
CA THR A 5 20.35 -11.25 -18.18
C THR A 5 19.78 -10.72 -16.87
N SER A 6 18.56 -10.17 -16.91
CA SER A 6 17.84 -9.74 -15.71
C SER A 6 17.83 -10.87 -14.69
N ALA A 7 18.09 -10.55 -13.42
CA ALA A 7 18.03 -11.52 -12.31
C ALA A 7 16.62 -12.10 -12.08
N GLY A 8 15.60 -11.58 -12.78
CA GLY A 8 14.20 -11.94 -12.67
C GLY A 8 13.31 -10.72 -12.45
N THR A 9 12.03 -10.95 -12.26
CA THR A 9 11.00 -9.90 -12.13
C THR A 9 10.47 -9.82 -10.70
N CYS A 10 10.35 -8.60 -10.17
CA CYS A 10 9.66 -8.33 -8.90
C CYS A 10 8.44 -7.44 -9.15
N CYS A 11 7.27 -7.89 -8.71
CA CYS A 11 6.05 -7.11 -8.67
C CYS A 11 5.74 -6.72 -7.23
N ILE A 12 5.66 -5.41 -6.98
CA ILE A 12 5.21 -4.86 -5.71
C ILE A 12 3.78 -4.41 -5.90
N VAL A 13 2.88 -4.90 -5.04
CA VAL A 13 1.45 -4.56 -5.07
C VAL A 13 1.10 -3.86 -3.77
N LEU A 14 0.49 -2.69 -3.87
CA LEU A 14 -0.07 -1.98 -2.74
C LEU A 14 -1.58 -2.01 -2.84
N HIS A 15 -2.25 -2.27 -1.72
CA HIS A 15 -3.70 -2.32 -1.60
C HIS A 15 -4.18 -1.24 -0.65
N THR A 16 -5.02 -0.32 -1.15
CA THR A 16 -5.57 0.80 -0.40
C THR A 16 -7.03 0.52 -0.09
N HIS A 17 -7.34 0.24 1.17
CA HIS A 17 -8.70 -0.02 1.62
C HIS A 17 -8.94 0.45 3.04
N LEU A 18 -10.05 1.15 3.23
CA LEU A 18 -10.69 1.40 4.52
C LEU A 18 -12.20 1.16 4.37
N PRO A 19 -12.89 0.77 5.44
CA PRO A 19 -14.35 0.73 5.41
C PRO A 19 -14.92 2.15 5.21
N TRP A 20 -16.18 2.25 4.80
CA TRP A 20 -16.86 3.54 4.72
C TRP A 20 -16.94 4.18 6.11
N VAL A 21 -16.29 5.33 6.29
CA VAL A 21 -16.23 6.05 7.58
C VAL A 21 -16.86 7.44 7.53
N ALA A 22 -17.29 7.92 6.36
CA ALA A 22 -17.95 9.23 6.24
C ALA A 22 -19.20 9.30 7.11
N HIS A 23 -19.31 10.40 7.86
CA HIS A 23 -20.42 10.68 8.80
C HIS A 23 -20.52 9.68 9.97
N ALA A 24 -19.50 8.85 10.21
CA ALA A 24 -19.46 7.94 11.37
C ALA A 24 -18.91 8.59 12.66
N GLY A 25 -18.62 9.89 12.59
CA GLY A 25 -17.96 10.63 13.66
C GLY A 25 -16.43 10.58 13.54
N ALA A 26 -15.75 11.53 14.21
CA ALA A 26 -14.32 11.67 14.08
C ALA A 26 -13.54 10.62 14.89
N TRP A 27 -13.97 10.34 16.13
CA TRP A 27 -13.22 9.54 17.09
C TRP A 27 -14.17 8.71 17.99
N PRO A 28 -13.79 7.54 18.52
CA PRO A 28 -12.47 6.89 18.51
C PRO A 28 -12.19 6.04 17.26
N VAL A 29 -13.23 5.63 16.52
CA VAL A 29 -13.13 4.86 15.28
C VAL A 29 -14.07 5.52 14.27
N GLY A 30 -13.51 6.16 13.26
CA GLY A 30 -14.30 6.89 12.29
C GLY A 30 -13.40 7.64 11.31
N GLU A 31 -13.76 8.86 10.99
CA GLU A 31 -13.08 9.70 10.00
C GLU A 31 -11.61 9.98 10.35
N GLU A 32 -11.25 10.00 11.65
CA GLU A 32 -9.86 10.16 12.10
C GLU A 32 -8.93 9.11 11.45
N TRP A 33 -9.40 7.88 11.28
CA TRP A 33 -8.62 6.83 10.64
C TRP A 33 -8.30 7.17 9.18
N LEU A 34 -9.29 7.63 8.41
CA LEU A 34 -9.09 8.07 7.03
C LEU A 34 -8.14 9.28 6.98
N HIS A 35 -8.36 10.28 7.85
CA HIS A 35 -7.54 11.48 7.87
C HIS A 35 -6.07 11.18 8.15
N GLN A 36 -5.80 10.32 9.12
CA GLN A 36 -4.45 9.87 9.43
C GLN A 36 -3.84 9.08 8.27
N ALA A 37 -4.56 8.07 7.72
CA ALA A 37 -4.06 7.26 6.62
C ALA A 37 -3.77 8.12 5.38
N TRP A 38 -4.66 9.07 5.06
CA TRP A 38 -4.45 10.00 3.95
C TRP A 38 -3.18 10.82 4.13
N ALA A 39 -3.05 11.53 5.26
CA ALA A 39 -1.94 12.43 5.52
C ALA A 39 -0.58 11.74 5.71
N THR A 40 -0.57 10.52 6.26
CA THR A 40 0.68 9.84 6.63
C THR A 40 1.06 8.68 5.72
N SER A 41 0.14 8.20 4.88
CA SER A 41 0.37 7.09 3.95
C SER A 41 0.06 7.48 2.50
N TYR A 42 -1.19 7.77 2.16
CA TYR A 42 -1.58 7.96 0.76
C TYR A 42 -0.84 9.12 0.11
N ASP A 43 -0.79 10.29 0.78
CA ASP A 43 -0.06 11.44 0.27
C ASP A 43 1.45 11.19 0.16
N PRO A 44 2.18 10.70 1.17
CA PRO A 44 3.61 10.41 1.04
C PRO A 44 3.94 9.34 0.00
N VAL A 45 3.10 8.32 -0.17
CA VAL A 45 3.31 7.28 -1.19
C VAL A 45 3.09 7.85 -2.59
N THR A 46 2.02 8.63 -2.80
CA THR A 46 1.77 9.26 -4.11
C THR A 46 2.82 10.29 -4.45
N GLU A 47 3.28 11.11 -3.48
CA GLU A 47 4.38 12.05 -3.67
C GLU A 47 5.69 11.36 -4.10
N LEU A 48 6.01 10.23 -3.46
CA LEU A 48 7.14 9.40 -3.85
C LEU A 48 7.02 8.96 -5.31
N LEU A 49 5.86 8.45 -5.71
CA LEU A 49 5.61 7.96 -7.06
C LEU A 49 5.62 9.10 -8.10
N GLU A 50 5.04 10.27 -7.79
CA GLU A 50 5.11 11.47 -8.62
C GLU A 50 6.56 11.90 -8.88
N ARG A 51 7.40 11.87 -7.84
CA ARG A 51 8.81 12.23 -7.96
C ARG A 51 9.57 11.22 -8.83
N LEU A 52 9.34 9.93 -8.65
CA LEU A 52 9.96 8.89 -9.48
C LEU A 52 9.47 8.96 -10.95
N ALA A 53 8.20 9.30 -11.16
CA ALA A 53 7.67 9.57 -12.51
C ALA A 53 8.37 10.79 -13.15
N GLY A 54 8.58 11.87 -12.39
CA GLY A 54 9.34 13.04 -12.84
C GLY A 54 10.79 12.74 -13.20
N GLU A 55 11.38 11.65 -12.66
CA GLU A 55 12.68 11.12 -13.04
C GLU A 55 12.61 10.22 -14.30
N GLY A 56 11.46 10.08 -14.94
CA GLY A 56 11.25 9.23 -16.11
C GLY A 56 11.09 7.74 -15.81
N ARG A 57 10.87 7.36 -14.56
CA ARG A 57 10.64 5.95 -14.18
C ARG A 57 9.20 5.55 -14.44
N THR A 58 9.01 4.34 -14.96
CA THR A 58 7.68 3.77 -15.28
C THR A 58 7.58 2.32 -14.79
N GLY A 59 6.34 1.81 -14.64
CA GLY A 59 6.06 0.40 -14.32
C GLY A 59 6.63 -0.04 -12.97
N LEU A 60 6.68 0.85 -11.96
CA LEU A 60 7.35 0.57 -10.70
C LEU A 60 6.57 -0.37 -9.78
N LEU A 61 5.25 -0.24 -9.74
CA LEU A 61 4.37 -1.06 -8.91
C LEU A 61 2.94 -1.07 -9.41
N THR A 62 2.14 -1.96 -8.83
CA THR A 62 0.69 -2.03 -9.01
C THR A 62 0.01 -1.49 -7.77
N LEU A 63 -0.89 -0.51 -7.94
CA LEU A 63 -1.62 0.15 -6.86
C LEU A 63 -3.11 -0.18 -6.97
N GLY A 64 -3.64 -0.93 -6.02
CA GLY A 64 -5.07 -1.15 -5.86
C GLY A 64 -5.67 -0.08 -4.97
N VAL A 65 -6.71 0.62 -5.46
CA VAL A 65 -7.50 1.53 -4.65
C VAL A 65 -8.96 1.11 -4.75
N THR A 66 -9.56 0.73 -3.62
CA THR A 66 -10.94 0.25 -3.63
C THR A 66 -11.92 1.36 -4.00
N PRO A 67 -13.05 1.03 -4.66
CA PRO A 67 -14.09 2.02 -4.96
C PRO A 67 -14.58 2.75 -3.71
N VAL A 68 -14.63 2.08 -2.57
CA VAL A 68 -15.00 2.68 -1.27
C VAL A 68 -14.04 3.81 -0.88
N VAL A 69 -12.73 3.57 -0.97
CA VAL A 69 -11.72 4.60 -0.64
C VAL A 69 -11.73 5.70 -1.68
N ASN A 70 -11.80 5.37 -2.98
CA ASN A 70 -11.91 6.38 -4.03
C ASN A 70 -13.10 7.33 -3.81
N ALA A 71 -14.26 6.78 -3.45
CA ALA A 71 -15.44 7.59 -3.16
C ALA A 71 -15.22 8.51 -1.96
N MET A 72 -14.56 8.03 -0.90
CA MET A 72 -14.24 8.85 0.28
C MET A 72 -13.21 9.95 -0.01
N LEU A 73 -12.20 9.65 -0.84
CA LEU A 73 -11.16 10.63 -1.21
C LEU A 73 -11.69 11.77 -2.09
N ASP A 74 -12.83 11.55 -2.77
CA ASP A 74 -13.49 12.57 -3.60
C ASP A 74 -14.72 13.20 -2.92
N ASP A 75 -15.07 12.76 -1.70
CA ASP A 75 -16.25 13.25 -1.01
C ASP A 75 -16.04 14.70 -0.53
N PRO A 76 -16.90 15.67 -0.94
CA PRO A 76 -16.69 17.08 -0.59
C PRO A 76 -16.76 17.38 0.91
N TYR A 77 -17.48 16.55 1.69
CA TYR A 77 -17.50 16.67 3.14
C TYR A 77 -16.16 16.22 3.73
N LEU A 78 -15.66 15.03 3.33
CA LEU A 78 -14.39 14.50 3.81
C LEU A 78 -13.19 15.37 3.39
N LEU A 79 -13.22 15.97 2.19
CA LEU A 79 -12.20 16.94 1.77
C LEU A 79 -12.13 18.14 2.74
N ARG A 80 -13.28 18.71 3.11
CA ARG A 80 -13.31 19.79 4.10
C ARG A 80 -12.82 19.34 5.47
N GLN A 81 -13.23 18.14 5.92
CA GLN A 81 -12.79 17.58 7.20
C GLN A 81 -11.29 17.28 7.20
N GLN A 82 -10.74 16.80 6.09
CA GLN A 82 -9.30 16.56 5.93
C GLN A 82 -8.51 17.86 6.08
N HIS A 83 -8.94 18.94 5.43
CA HIS A 83 -8.29 20.25 5.55
C HIS A 83 -8.28 20.74 7.00
N VAL A 84 -9.43 20.68 7.69
CA VAL A 84 -9.54 21.04 9.11
C VAL A 84 -8.65 20.17 9.99
N TRP A 85 -8.61 18.86 9.71
CA TRP A 85 -7.79 17.92 10.46
C TRP A 85 -6.29 18.23 10.33
N LEU A 86 -5.81 18.55 9.12
CA LEU A 86 -4.42 18.90 8.85
C LEU A 86 -4.01 20.19 9.59
N GLY A 87 -4.85 21.23 9.57
CA GLY A 87 -4.61 22.43 10.36
C GLY A 87 -4.59 22.16 11.87
N THR A 88 -5.48 21.30 12.34
CA THR A 88 -5.51 20.87 13.74
C THR A 88 -4.26 20.08 14.12
N TRP A 89 -3.76 19.21 13.25
CA TRP A 89 -2.50 18.50 13.47
C TRP A 89 -1.32 19.46 13.62
N GLN A 90 -1.25 20.49 12.77
CA GLN A 90 -0.22 21.54 12.84
C GLN A 90 -0.27 22.30 14.19
N VAL A 91 -1.47 22.69 14.63
CA VAL A 91 -1.67 23.37 15.93
C VAL A 91 -1.27 22.47 17.11
N ARG A 92 -1.64 21.19 17.08
CA ARG A 92 -1.27 20.22 18.12
C ARG A 92 0.26 20.05 18.20
N ALA A 93 0.95 19.98 17.07
CA ALA A 93 2.41 19.88 17.02
C ALA A 93 3.09 21.15 17.59
N ALA A 94 2.60 22.32 17.25
CA ALA A 94 3.08 23.59 17.80
C ALA A 94 2.86 23.68 19.32
N GLY A 95 1.68 23.28 19.80
CA GLY A 95 1.34 23.23 21.22
C GLY A 95 2.27 22.29 22.01
N LEU A 96 2.60 21.13 21.47
CA LEU A 96 3.54 20.19 22.08
C LEU A 96 4.96 20.79 22.18
N ALA A 97 5.42 21.51 21.16
CA ALA A 97 6.74 22.16 21.15
C ALA A 97 6.88 23.22 22.24
N THR A 98 5.79 23.90 22.57
CA THR A 98 5.76 25.02 23.54
C THR A 98 5.29 24.59 24.93
N ARG A 99 4.98 23.33 25.16
CA ARG A 99 4.48 22.80 26.45
C ARG A 99 5.48 23.11 27.60
N PRO A 100 5.03 23.71 28.73
CA PRO A 100 5.87 23.90 29.89
C PRO A 100 6.45 22.56 30.39
N GLY A 101 7.75 22.52 30.66
CA GLY A 101 8.44 21.32 31.14
C GLY A 101 8.75 20.26 30.06
N ALA A 102 8.41 20.49 28.79
CA ALA A 102 8.80 19.61 27.70
C ALA A 102 10.34 19.46 27.64
N SER A 103 10.84 18.21 27.54
CA SER A 103 12.24 17.94 27.32
C SER A 103 12.70 18.45 25.95
N GLU A 104 14.01 18.67 25.78
CA GLU A 104 14.59 19.04 24.48
C GLU A 104 14.22 18.02 23.39
N ALA A 105 14.39 16.74 23.67
CA ALA A 105 14.04 15.67 22.74
C ALA A 105 12.54 15.70 22.32
N LEU A 106 11.64 16.02 23.26
CA LEU A 106 10.22 16.14 22.93
C LEU A 106 9.95 17.35 22.05
N ARG A 107 10.65 18.49 22.28
CA ARG A 107 10.55 19.68 21.43
C ARG A 107 11.07 19.41 20.01
N GLU A 108 12.17 18.65 19.86
CA GLU A 108 12.70 18.24 18.56
C GLU A 108 11.71 17.38 17.78
N VAL A 109 11.08 16.40 18.45
CA VAL A 109 10.03 15.57 17.83
C VAL A 109 8.82 16.43 17.46
N ALA A 110 8.39 17.35 18.30
CA ALA A 110 7.27 18.25 18.03
C ALA A 110 7.57 19.20 16.84
N ALA A 111 8.79 19.71 16.75
CA ALA A 111 9.22 20.52 15.59
C ALA A 111 9.30 19.69 14.30
N TYR A 112 9.74 18.46 14.38
CA TYR A 112 9.68 17.51 13.26
C TYR A 112 8.23 17.26 12.81
N GLU A 113 7.33 17.01 13.75
CA GLU A 113 5.91 16.78 13.50
C GLU A 113 5.24 18.01 12.89
N PHE A 114 5.57 19.21 13.35
CA PHE A 114 5.06 20.46 12.77
C PHE A 114 5.45 20.59 11.30
N ARG A 115 6.69 20.26 10.95
CA ARG A 115 7.12 20.28 9.54
C ARG A 115 6.37 19.26 8.69
N LEU A 116 6.10 18.05 9.22
CA LEU A 116 5.30 17.06 8.51
C LEU A 116 3.87 17.54 8.29
N ALA A 117 3.23 18.08 9.33
CA ALA A 117 1.87 18.60 9.24
C ALA A 117 1.78 19.78 8.26
N SER A 118 2.77 20.69 8.28
CA SER A 118 2.82 21.82 7.34
C SER A 118 2.95 21.36 5.90
N ARG A 119 3.83 20.39 5.65
CA ARG A 119 4.01 19.81 4.30
C ARG A 119 2.75 19.09 3.83
N ALA A 120 2.11 18.30 4.71
CA ALA A 120 0.88 17.60 4.37
C ALA A 120 -0.26 18.57 4.04
N LEU A 121 -0.37 19.69 4.79
CA LEU A 121 -1.35 20.74 4.50
C LEU A 121 -1.08 21.41 3.16
N GLU A 122 0.16 21.83 2.89
CA GLU A 122 0.56 22.42 1.60
C GLU A 122 0.27 21.47 0.43
N ARG A 123 0.61 20.18 0.57
CA ARG A 123 0.32 19.19 -0.47
C ARG A 123 -1.17 18.97 -0.65
N PHE A 124 -1.94 18.95 0.44
CA PHE A 124 -3.39 18.86 0.34
C PHE A 124 -3.97 20.03 -0.46
N GLU A 125 -3.59 21.25 -0.15
CA GLU A 125 -4.07 22.47 -0.81
C GLU A 125 -3.63 22.56 -2.29
N THR A 126 -2.52 21.93 -2.67
CA THR A 126 -1.97 22.02 -4.03
C THR A 126 -2.25 20.79 -4.89
N ARG A 127 -2.49 19.62 -4.29
CA ARG A 127 -2.59 18.34 -5.03
C ARG A 127 -3.91 17.61 -4.79
N TRP A 128 -4.48 17.70 -3.58
CA TRP A 128 -5.62 16.90 -3.17
C TRP A 128 -6.92 17.69 -3.00
N ILE A 129 -6.88 18.99 -3.17
CA ILE A 129 -8.05 19.87 -2.93
C ILE A 129 -9.25 19.49 -3.83
N ASP A 130 -8.99 18.98 -5.03
CA ASP A 130 -9.99 18.53 -5.99
C ASP A 130 -10.30 17.03 -5.89
N GLY A 131 -9.85 16.35 -4.82
CA GLY A 131 -10.06 14.94 -4.55
C GLY A 131 -8.90 14.03 -4.91
N GLY A 132 -9.10 12.72 -4.66
CA GLY A 132 -8.12 11.67 -4.95
C GLY A 132 -8.04 11.26 -6.40
N SER A 133 -9.17 11.31 -7.12
CA SER A 133 -9.23 10.86 -8.52
C SER A 133 -8.24 11.56 -9.45
N PRO A 134 -8.05 12.89 -9.41
CA PRO A 134 -7.04 13.56 -10.24
C PRO A 134 -5.60 13.12 -9.94
N VAL A 135 -5.28 12.88 -8.66
CA VAL A 135 -3.94 12.44 -8.22
C VAL A 135 -3.65 11.05 -8.76
N LEU A 136 -4.58 10.10 -8.56
CA LEU A 136 -4.45 8.71 -8.99
C LEU A 136 -4.40 8.59 -10.52
N ARG A 137 -5.24 9.37 -11.23
CA ARG A 137 -5.20 9.44 -12.69
C ARG A 137 -3.85 9.93 -13.18
N GLY A 138 -3.30 10.98 -12.59
CA GLY A 138 -1.97 11.51 -12.94
C GLY A 138 -0.86 10.48 -12.79
N LEU A 139 -0.92 9.63 -11.74
CA LEU A 139 0.04 8.53 -11.57
C LEU A 139 -0.12 7.46 -12.66
N ALA A 140 -1.35 7.09 -13.03
CA ALA A 140 -1.61 6.12 -14.09
C ALA A 140 -1.16 6.66 -15.46
N ASP A 141 -1.49 7.92 -15.76
CA ASP A 141 -1.14 8.58 -17.03
C ASP A 141 0.37 8.74 -17.22
N SER A 142 1.12 8.94 -16.12
CA SER A 142 2.59 8.95 -16.15
C SER A 142 3.20 7.57 -16.42
N GLY A 143 2.41 6.49 -16.34
CA GLY A 143 2.87 5.12 -16.48
C GLY A 143 3.71 4.59 -15.32
N VAL A 144 3.84 5.33 -14.22
CA VAL A 144 4.64 4.92 -13.07
C VAL A 144 3.99 3.76 -12.30
N VAL A 145 2.66 3.67 -12.31
CA VAL A 145 1.89 2.60 -11.71
C VAL A 145 0.87 2.01 -12.67
N GLU A 146 0.48 0.78 -12.40
CA GLU A 146 -0.79 0.21 -12.82
C GLU A 146 -1.82 0.41 -11.71
N LEU A 147 -3.05 0.84 -12.05
CA LEU A 147 -4.15 0.87 -11.10
C LEU A 147 -5.00 -0.40 -11.20
N LEU A 148 -5.29 -1.04 -10.06
CA LEU A 148 -6.29 -2.10 -9.94
C LEU A 148 -7.63 -1.53 -9.51
N GLY A 149 -8.70 -2.13 -10.04
CA GLY A 149 -10.04 -1.97 -9.51
C GLY A 149 -10.40 -3.02 -8.47
N GLY A 150 -11.70 -3.16 -8.23
CA GLY A 150 -12.24 -4.17 -7.33
C GLY A 150 -13.76 -4.13 -7.29
N PRO A 151 -14.40 -5.00 -6.52
CA PRO A 151 -15.83 -4.97 -6.30
C PRO A 151 -16.23 -3.69 -5.53
N ALA A 152 -17.43 -3.18 -5.77
CA ALA A 152 -17.89 -1.86 -5.33
C ALA A 152 -17.74 -1.61 -3.83
N THR A 153 -18.12 -2.56 -2.98
CA THR A 153 -18.12 -2.45 -1.52
C THR A 153 -17.12 -3.37 -0.82
N HIS A 154 -16.19 -3.93 -1.58
CA HIS A 154 -15.13 -4.80 -1.08
C HIS A 154 -15.61 -6.05 -0.32
N PRO A 155 -16.68 -6.76 -0.76
CA PRO A 155 -17.14 -7.96 -0.06
C PRO A 155 -16.16 -9.11 -0.25
N PHE A 156 -16.01 -9.95 0.77
CA PHE A 156 -15.25 -11.21 0.63
C PHE A 156 -16.00 -12.15 -0.34
N GLN A 157 -15.65 -12.07 -1.61
CA GLN A 157 -16.39 -12.68 -2.72
C GLN A 157 -16.60 -14.20 -2.59
N PRO A 158 -15.67 -15.01 -2.02
CA PRO A 158 -15.92 -16.44 -1.82
C PRO A 158 -17.16 -16.78 -1.02
N LEU A 159 -17.60 -15.89 -0.12
CA LEU A 159 -18.79 -16.08 0.73
C LEU A 159 -20.07 -15.42 0.17
N VAL A 160 -19.99 -14.75 -0.98
CA VAL A 160 -21.17 -14.19 -1.64
C VAL A 160 -21.95 -15.34 -2.30
N ALA A 161 -23.12 -15.67 -1.75
CA ALA A 161 -23.88 -16.84 -2.17
C ALA A 161 -24.61 -16.68 -3.50
N ASP A 162 -24.94 -15.45 -3.91
CA ASP A 162 -25.64 -15.17 -5.18
C ASP A 162 -24.65 -14.58 -6.21
N ASP A 163 -24.41 -15.33 -7.27
CA ASP A 163 -23.50 -14.94 -8.36
C ASP A 163 -23.91 -13.61 -9.04
N ARG A 164 -25.22 -13.27 -9.03
CA ARG A 164 -25.69 -11.97 -9.54
C ARG A 164 -25.17 -10.81 -8.71
N LEU A 165 -24.97 -11.02 -7.39
CA LEU A 165 -24.37 -10.00 -6.53
C LEU A 165 -22.87 -9.86 -6.81
N VAL A 166 -22.17 -10.96 -7.13
CA VAL A 166 -20.76 -10.90 -7.57
C VAL A 166 -20.65 -10.06 -8.83
N ASP A 167 -21.48 -10.33 -9.85
CA ASP A 167 -21.49 -9.58 -11.10
C ASP A 167 -21.85 -8.09 -10.87
N ALA A 168 -22.87 -7.80 -10.06
CA ALA A 168 -23.26 -6.43 -9.74
C ALA A 168 -22.13 -5.66 -9.02
N GLN A 169 -21.48 -6.28 -8.06
CA GLN A 169 -20.33 -5.70 -7.34
C GLN A 169 -19.16 -5.39 -8.28
N LEU A 170 -18.84 -6.29 -9.20
CA LEU A 170 -17.77 -6.09 -10.18
C LEU A 170 -18.14 -5.00 -11.20
N SER A 171 -19.38 -5.04 -11.75
CA SER A 171 -19.84 -4.03 -12.68
C SER A 171 -19.75 -2.63 -12.10
N VAL A 172 -20.39 -2.42 -10.94
CA VAL A 172 -20.45 -1.10 -10.29
C VAL A 172 -19.04 -0.63 -9.91
N GLY A 173 -18.21 -1.50 -9.32
CA GLY A 173 -16.87 -1.11 -8.89
C GLY A 173 -15.93 -0.76 -10.03
N LEU A 174 -15.99 -1.51 -11.14
CA LEU A 174 -15.15 -1.24 -12.31
C LEU A 174 -15.65 -0.02 -13.11
N ASP A 175 -16.96 0.22 -13.14
CA ASP A 175 -17.54 1.40 -13.80
C ASP A 175 -17.25 2.66 -12.98
N ASP A 176 -17.32 2.61 -11.63
CA ASP A 176 -16.91 3.71 -10.76
C ASP A 176 -15.42 4.04 -10.98
N ALA A 177 -14.55 3.02 -11.02
CA ALA A 177 -13.13 3.21 -11.30
C ALA A 177 -12.90 3.83 -12.70
N ALA A 178 -13.62 3.38 -13.73
CA ALA A 178 -13.53 3.97 -15.07
C ALA A 178 -13.91 5.46 -15.08
N ASN A 179 -14.99 5.82 -14.38
CA ASN A 179 -15.46 7.20 -14.30
C ASN A 179 -14.47 8.10 -13.54
N ARG A 180 -13.93 7.63 -12.43
CA ARG A 180 -12.99 8.40 -11.58
C ARG A 180 -11.58 8.46 -12.15
N LEU A 181 -11.08 7.33 -12.64
CA LEU A 181 -9.67 7.18 -13.04
C LEU A 181 -9.46 7.38 -14.55
N GLY A 182 -10.52 7.57 -15.32
CA GLY A 182 -10.47 7.81 -16.77
C GLY A 182 -10.28 6.56 -17.62
N ALA A 183 -10.01 5.39 -17.02
CA ALA A 183 -9.90 4.11 -17.72
C ALA A 183 -10.41 2.98 -16.83
N ARG A 184 -11.05 1.98 -17.45
CA ARG A 184 -11.48 0.76 -16.74
C ARG A 184 -10.26 -0.09 -16.39
N PRO A 185 -10.03 -0.40 -15.12
CA PRO A 185 -8.91 -1.25 -14.73
C PRO A 185 -9.04 -2.65 -15.36
N SER A 186 -7.94 -3.18 -15.87
CA SER A 186 -7.91 -4.55 -16.42
C SER A 186 -7.56 -5.60 -15.38
N GLY A 187 -7.06 -5.21 -14.22
CA GLY A 187 -6.81 -6.08 -13.07
C GLY A 187 -7.64 -5.66 -11.86
N ILE A 188 -7.83 -6.58 -10.93
CA ILE A 188 -8.51 -6.31 -9.66
C ILE A 188 -7.70 -6.79 -8.47
N TRP A 189 -7.91 -6.14 -7.33
CA TRP A 189 -7.64 -6.73 -6.04
C TRP A 189 -8.87 -7.57 -5.64
N ALA A 190 -8.71 -8.90 -5.58
CA ALA A 190 -9.73 -9.77 -4.97
C ALA A 190 -9.72 -9.53 -3.45
N PRO A 191 -10.84 -9.14 -2.83
CA PRO A 191 -10.88 -8.84 -1.40
C PRO A 191 -10.25 -9.95 -0.56
N GLU A 192 -9.30 -9.58 0.33
CA GLU A 192 -8.51 -10.50 1.16
C GLU A 192 -7.76 -11.60 0.38
N CYS A 193 -7.45 -11.35 -0.90
CA CYS A 193 -6.92 -12.34 -1.83
C CYS A 193 -7.77 -13.63 -1.92
N GLY A 194 -9.05 -13.52 -1.56
CA GLY A 194 -9.98 -14.62 -1.46
C GLY A 194 -10.46 -15.13 -2.82
N TYR A 195 -10.47 -16.45 -2.98
CA TYR A 195 -10.90 -17.09 -4.21
C TYR A 195 -11.78 -18.31 -3.93
N ARG A 196 -12.77 -18.54 -4.78
CA ARG A 196 -13.46 -19.83 -4.97
C ARG A 196 -13.56 -20.15 -6.46
N PRO A 197 -13.58 -21.45 -6.85
CA PRO A 197 -13.79 -21.85 -8.24
C PRO A 197 -15.04 -21.22 -8.85
N GLY A 198 -14.92 -20.73 -10.08
CA GLY A 198 -15.97 -20.01 -10.80
C GLY A 198 -15.87 -18.50 -10.75
N LEU A 199 -15.15 -17.90 -9.78
CA LEU A 199 -14.97 -16.43 -9.74
C LEU A 199 -14.22 -15.92 -10.98
N GLU A 200 -13.29 -16.67 -11.53
CA GLU A 200 -12.57 -16.34 -12.76
C GLU A 200 -13.51 -16.15 -13.97
N GLN A 201 -14.67 -16.83 -14.00
CA GLN A 201 -15.66 -16.67 -15.04
C GLN A 201 -16.38 -15.31 -14.92
N HIS A 202 -16.67 -14.87 -13.68
CA HIS A 202 -17.20 -13.53 -13.41
C HIS A 202 -16.16 -12.48 -13.79
N TYR A 203 -14.91 -12.65 -13.41
CA TYR A 203 -13.83 -11.75 -13.77
C TYR A 203 -13.70 -11.59 -15.29
N ALA A 204 -13.66 -12.71 -16.02
CA ALA A 204 -13.58 -12.70 -17.48
C ALA A 204 -14.76 -11.96 -18.13
N ARG A 205 -16.01 -12.20 -17.67
CA ARG A 205 -17.21 -11.51 -18.18
C ARG A 205 -17.13 -9.99 -18.01
N HIS A 206 -16.48 -9.52 -16.97
CA HIS A 206 -16.30 -8.10 -16.69
C HIS A 206 -15.01 -7.51 -17.27
N GLY A 207 -14.28 -8.28 -18.13
CA GLY A 207 -13.05 -7.83 -18.79
C GLY A 207 -11.82 -7.78 -17.86
N VAL A 208 -11.92 -8.39 -16.67
CA VAL A 208 -10.78 -8.53 -15.78
C VAL A 208 -9.83 -9.59 -16.33
N THR A 209 -8.58 -9.24 -16.46
CA THR A 209 -7.55 -10.07 -17.07
C THR A 209 -6.58 -10.68 -16.07
N HIS A 210 -6.54 -10.16 -14.83
CA HIS A 210 -5.67 -10.69 -13.78
C HIS A 210 -6.12 -10.23 -12.38
N PHE A 211 -5.73 -11.03 -11.38
CA PHE A 211 -5.97 -10.77 -9.97
C PHE A 211 -4.87 -11.40 -9.11
N LEU A 212 -4.87 -11.11 -7.82
CA LEU A 212 -3.96 -11.67 -6.82
C LEU A 212 -4.70 -12.66 -5.93
N ALA A 213 -4.07 -13.81 -5.64
CA ALA A 213 -4.50 -14.77 -4.63
C ALA A 213 -3.37 -14.99 -3.62
N ASP A 214 -3.70 -15.52 -2.44
CA ASP A 214 -2.68 -15.78 -1.44
C ASP A 214 -1.82 -17.00 -1.79
N GLY A 215 -0.57 -17.01 -1.33
CA GLY A 215 0.38 -18.08 -1.58
C GLY A 215 -0.14 -19.48 -1.21
N PRO A 216 -0.72 -19.67 -0.01
CA PRO A 216 -1.33 -20.93 0.39
C PRO A 216 -2.40 -21.45 -0.56
N THR A 217 -3.18 -20.57 -1.20
CA THR A 217 -4.21 -20.95 -2.18
C THR A 217 -3.57 -21.62 -3.41
N LEU A 218 -2.48 -21.04 -3.94
CA LEU A 218 -1.74 -21.65 -5.05
C LEU A 218 -1.06 -22.94 -4.63
N LEU A 219 -0.36 -22.96 -3.50
CA LEU A 219 0.32 -24.16 -2.98
C LEU A 219 -0.68 -25.30 -2.75
N GLY A 220 -1.84 -25.01 -2.17
CA GLY A 220 -2.94 -25.97 -1.98
C GLY A 220 -3.54 -26.50 -3.28
N SER A 221 -3.32 -25.78 -4.39
CA SER A 221 -3.73 -26.17 -5.74
C SER A 221 -2.62 -26.88 -6.52
N GLY A 222 -1.47 -27.16 -5.89
CA GLY A 222 -0.33 -27.80 -6.53
C GLY A 222 0.53 -26.84 -7.39
N ALA A 223 0.34 -25.53 -7.26
CA ALA A 223 1.06 -24.50 -7.99
C ALA A 223 1.99 -23.71 -7.06
N GLY A 224 3.08 -23.15 -7.60
CA GLY A 224 3.99 -22.28 -6.85
C GLY A 224 3.65 -20.81 -7.03
N THR A 225 4.34 -19.92 -6.31
CA THR A 225 4.20 -18.46 -6.44
C THR A 225 5.25 -17.83 -7.36
N GLY A 226 6.14 -18.65 -7.94
CA GLY A 226 7.26 -18.18 -8.76
C GLY A 226 6.93 -17.84 -10.22
N VAL A 227 5.71 -18.15 -10.67
CA VAL A 227 5.15 -17.78 -11.98
C VAL A 227 3.66 -17.46 -11.83
N PRO A 228 3.07 -16.67 -12.71
CA PRO A 228 1.62 -16.52 -12.77
C PRO A 228 0.99 -17.67 -13.60
N TYR A 229 -0.31 -17.89 -13.43
CA TYR A 229 -1.05 -18.95 -14.11
C TYR A 229 -2.35 -18.44 -14.71
N THR A 230 -2.78 -18.99 -15.84
CA THR A 230 -4.18 -18.87 -16.26
C THR A 230 -5.06 -19.79 -15.42
N VAL A 231 -6.27 -19.37 -15.07
CA VAL A 231 -7.15 -20.09 -14.13
C VAL A 231 -8.24 -20.85 -14.86
N GLY A 232 -8.37 -22.14 -14.55
CA GLY A 232 -9.44 -22.98 -15.07
C GLY A 232 -9.55 -22.92 -16.59
N GLY A 233 -10.77 -22.79 -17.13
CA GLY A 233 -11.03 -22.64 -18.55
C GLY A 233 -10.99 -21.19 -19.06
N SER A 234 -10.55 -20.20 -18.25
CA SER A 234 -10.49 -18.79 -18.61
C SER A 234 -9.10 -18.35 -19.06
N ASP A 235 -8.99 -17.15 -19.60
CA ASP A 235 -7.72 -16.47 -19.87
C ASP A 235 -7.33 -15.48 -18.74
N VAL A 236 -8.04 -15.51 -17.61
CA VAL A 236 -7.73 -14.70 -16.43
C VAL A 236 -6.49 -15.24 -15.75
N VAL A 237 -5.54 -14.37 -15.47
CA VAL A 237 -4.27 -14.70 -14.84
C VAL A 237 -4.33 -14.48 -13.34
N VAL A 238 -3.91 -15.47 -12.56
CA VAL A 238 -3.70 -15.35 -11.12
C VAL A 238 -2.21 -15.20 -10.80
N PHE A 239 -1.91 -14.27 -9.91
CA PHE A 239 -0.60 -14.10 -9.29
C PHE A 239 -0.65 -14.60 -7.85
N GLY A 240 0.38 -15.32 -7.41
CA GLY A 240 0.52 -15.75 -6.03
C GLY A 240 1.41 -14.83 -5.21
N ARG A 241 0.95 -14.38 -4.06
CA ARG A 241 1.78 -13.63 -3.12
C ARG A 241 2.88 -14.51 -2.54
N ASP A 242 4.15 -14.10 -2.67
CA ASP A 242 5.28 -14.78 -2.02
C ASP A 242 5.34 -14.39 -0.54
N LEU A 243 4.89 -15.29 0.33
CA LEU A 243 4.81 -15.02 1.76
C LEU A 243 6.18 -14.93 2.43
N ASP A 244 7.18 -15.69 1.96
CA ASP A 244 8.52 -15.67 2.57
C ASP A 244 9.15 -14.27 2.44
N VAL A 245 8.97 -13.63 1.28
CA VAL A 245 9.43 -12.25 1.05
C VAL A 245 8.49 -11.24 1.71
N THR A 246 7.17 -11.43 1.61
CA THR A 246 6.17 -10.52 2.19
C THR A 246 6.36 -10.41 3.71
N TYR A 247 6.61 -11.50 4.40
CA TYR A 247 6.77 -11.50 5.86
C TYR A 247 8.09 -10.89 6.36
N ARG A 248 9.03 -10.53 5.50
CA ARG A 248 10.16 -9.67 5.90
C ARG A 248 9.68 -8.30 6.35
N VAL A 249 8.56 -7.83 5.81
CA VAL A 249 7.93 -6.56 6.21
C VAL A 249 6.80 -6.81 7.20
N TRP A 250 5.84 -7.68 6.88
CA TRP A 250 4.57 -7.83 7.58
C TRP A 250 4.58 -8.75 8.80
N SER A 251 5.73 -9.33 9.17
CA SER A 251 5.78 -10.23 10.33
C SER A 251 5.66 -9.47 11.66
N PRO A 252 4.68 -9.79 12.52
CA PRO A 252 4.58 -9.17 13.86
C PRO A 252 5.75 -9.53 14.76
N ARG A 253 6.48 -10.62 14.47
CA ARG A 253 7.61 -11.10 15.28
C ARG A 253 8.95 -10.55 14.81
N SER A 254 9.16 -10.44 13.51
CA SER A 254 10.47 -10.15 12.91
C SER A 254 10.46 -9.14 11.77
N GLY A 255 9.28 -8.64 11.38
CA GLY A 255 9.15 -7.64 10.31
C GLY A 255 9.86 -6.33 10.63
N TYR A 256 10.29 -5.65 9.58
CA TYR A 256 11.02 -4.39 9.70
C TYR A 256 10.32 -3.33 10.56
N PRO A 257 8.97 -3.13 10.47
CA PRO A 257 8.27 -2.09 11.25
C PRO A 257 8.49 -2.16 12.76
N GLY A 258 8.81 -3.34 13.29
CA GLY A 258 9.18 -3.52 14.70
C GLY A 258 10.65 -3.19 15.02
N GLY A 259 11.39 -2.60 14.11
CA GLY A 259 12.79 -2.22 14.27
C GLY A 259 12.99 -1.18 15.36
N ARG A 260 14.04 -1.33 16.18
CA ARG A 260 14.29 -0.52 17.38
C ARG A 260 14.39 1.00 17.15
N TRP A 261 14.68 1.44 15.95
CA TRP A 261 14.88 2.84 15.61
C TRP A 261 13.63 3.51 15.03
N TYR A 262 12.66 2.70 14.57
CA TYR A 262 11.44 3.20 13.97
C TYR A 262 10.49 3.83 14.99
N ARG A 263 9.68 4.75 14.51
CA ARG A 263 8.66 5.41 15.31
C ARG A 263 7.69 4.37 15.85
N ASP A 264 7.41 4.43 17.14
CA ASP A 264 6.46 3.52 17.76
C ASP A 264 5.03 3.92 17.45
N PHE A 265 4.25 2.98 16.92
CA PHE A 265 2.87 3.23 16.57
C PHE A 265 1.94 3.29 17.79
N HIS A 266 2.25 2.56 18.86
CA HIS A 266 1.36 2.34 19.99
C HIS A 266 1.52 3.36 21.12
N THR A 267 2.66 4.03 21.21
CA THR A 267 2.93 5.02 22.27
C THR A 267 2.69 6.43 21.75
N PHE A 268 1.69 7.11 22.29
CA PHE A 268 1.35 8.47 21.92
C PHE A 268 1.13 9.36 23.15
N ASP A 269 1.34 10.63 22.98
CA ASP A 269 1.01 11.66 23.96
C ASP A 269 -0.49 11.91 23.92
N HIS A 270 -1.20 11.65 25.01
CA HIS A 270 -2.67 11.69 25.05
C HIS A 270 -3.26 13.08 24.78
N ASP A 271 -2.53 14.15 25.12
CA ASP A 271 -3.01 15.51 24.94
C ASP A 271 -2.89 15.98 23.48
N SER A 272 -1.80 15.61 22.80
CA SER A 272 -1.53 16.04 21.41
C SER A 272 -1.86 14.97 20.36
N GLY A 273 -1.99 13.70 20.75
CA GLY A 273 -2.12 12.56 19.83
C GLY A 273 -0.84 12.25 19.03
N ILE A 274 0.28 12.93 19.33
CA ILE A 274 1.55 12.74 18.64
C ILE A 274 2.28 11.53 19.21
N ARG A 275 3.02 10.81 18.37
CA ARG A 275 3.82 9.65 18.75
C ARG A 275 5.28 10.05 18.93
N PRO A 276 5.74 10.35 20.18
CA PRO A 276 7.06 10.93 20.41
C PRO A 276 8.17 9.90 20.54
N ALA A 277 7.83 8.62 20.68
CA ALA A 277 8.77 7.56 20.99
C ALA A 277 9.14 6.70 19.79
N ARG A 278 10.30 6.05 19.86
CA ARG A 278 10.68 4.94 18.98
C ARG A 278 10.40 3.58 19.66
N VAL A 279 10.36 2.54 18.86
CA VAL A 279 10.09 1.15 19.31
C VAL A 279 11.04 0.77 20.47
N THR A 280 12.32 1.15 20.43
CA THR A 280 13.36 0.85 21.42
C THR A 280 13.62 -0.65 21.53
N SER A 281 12.63 -1.42 21.95
CA SER A 281 12.54 -2.87 21.81
C SER A 281 11.06 -3.28 21.85
N ARG A 282 10.74 -4.45 21.32
CA ARG A 282 9.38 -5.01 21.34
C ARG A 282 8.89 -5.35 22.77
N ARG A 283 9.80 -5.35 23.76
CA ARG A 283 9.51 -5.69 25.18
C ARG A 283 9.58 -4.47 26.09
N THR A 284 9.95 -3.30 25.55
CA THR A 284 10.07 -2.07 26.36
C THR A 284 8.68 -1.54 26.67
N ALA A 285 8.39 -1.29 27.94
CA ALA A 285 7.15 -0.66 28.38
C ALA A 285 7.00 0.76 27.80
N PRO A 286 5.78 1.27 27.54
CA PRO A 286 5.57 2.56 26.91
C PRO A 286 6.34 3.71 27.57
N GLU A 287 6.35 3.77 28.90
CA GLU A 287 7.03 4.78 29.73
C GLU A 287 8.56 4.76 29.63
N ASP A 288 9.13 3.61 29.28
CA ASP A 288 10.59 3.41 29.16
C ASP A 288 11.10 3.57 27.73
N LYS A 289 10.22 3.81 26.78
CA LYS A 289 10.62 3.99 25.37
C LYS A 289 11.43 5.27 25.20
N ARG A 290 12.44 5.20 24.34
CA ARG A 290 13.32 6.33 24.05
C ARG A 290 12.68 7.27 23.05
N PRO A 291 13.03 8.55 23.08
CA PRO A 291 12.58 9.51 22.07
C PRO A 291 12.87 9.05 20.64
N TYR A 292 11.98 9.41 19.74
CA TYR A 292 12.15 9.16 18.31
C TYR A 292 13.29 10.00 17.74
N ASP A 293 14.10 9.40 16.89
CA ASP A 293 15.23 10.02 16.20
C ASP A 293 15.08 9.80 14.68
N PRO A 294 14.61 10.82 13.95
CA PRO A 294 14.36 10.70 12.50
C PRO A 294 15.59 10.33 11.67
N ALA A 295 16.80 10.77 12.07
CA ALA A 295 18.01 10.49 11.33
C ALA A 295 18.40 9.01 11.43
N ARG A 296 18.38 8.46 12.66
CA ARG A 296 18.65 7.03 12.88
C ARG A 296 17.57 6.13 12.27
N ALA A 297 16.31 6.58 12.28
CA ALA A 297 15.23 5.86 11.63
C ALA A 297 15.42 5.82 10.10
N ALA A 298 15.86 6.93 9.50
CA ALA A 298 16.17 6.99 8.07
C ALA A 298 17.31 6.02 7.69
N ASP A 299 18.37 5.97 8.49
CA ASP A 299 19.48 5.01 8.28
C ASP A 299 19.01 3.56 8.44
N ALA A 300 18.11 3.28 9.38
CA ALA A 300 17.53 1.96 9.53
C ALA A 300 16.70 1.57 8.30
N ALA A 301 15.85 2.48 7.79
CA ALA A 301 15.05 2.23 6.59
C ALA A 301 15.91 1.89 5.36
N ARG A 302 17.03 2.58 5.18
CA ARG A 302 17.96 2.27 4.10
C ARG A 302 18.56 0.86 4.25
N ARG A 303 19.06 0.50 5.44
CA ARG A 303 19.64 -0.84 5.69
C ARG A 303 18.61 -1.96 5.51
N ASP A 304 17.37 -1.74 5.97
CA ASP A 304 16.31 -2.72 5.82
C ASP A 304 15.84 -2.85 4.35
N ALA A 305 15.95 -1.78 3.55
CA ALA A 305 15.72 -1.86 2.11
C ALA A 305 16.84 -2.65 1.40
N GLU A 306 18.10 -2.44 1.77
CA GLU A 306 19.23 -3.23 1.28
C GLU A 306 19.10 -4.72 1.64
N ASP A 307 18.63 -5.03 2.86
CA ASP A 307 18.32 -6.40 3.28
C ASP A 307 17.20 -7.01 2.44
N PHE A 308 16.11 -6.27 2.22
CA PHE A 308 14.98 -6.72 1.42
C PHE A 308 15.39 -7.03 -0.03
N VAL A 309 16.18 -6.15 -0.64
CA VAL A 309 16.69 -6.36 -2.01
C VAL A 309 17.54 -7.65 -2.09
N ARG A 310 18.41 -7.90 -1.09
CA ARG A 310 19.17 -9.17 -1.03
C ARG A 310 18.22 -10.38 -0.97
N VAL A 311 17.16 -10.31 -0.17
CA VAL A 311 16.17 -11.41 -0.05
C VAL A 311 15.46 -11.63 -1.38
N VAL A 312 15.04 -10.57 -2.08
CA VAL A 312 14.41 -10.67 -3.40
C VAL A 312 15.36 -11.28 -4.43
N VAL A 313 16.60 -10.80 -4.50
CA VAL A 313 17.62 -11.35 -5.43
C VAL A 313 17.88 -12.83 -5.15
N GLU A 314 18.02 -13.21 -3.88
CA GLU A 314 18.19 -14.62 -3.50
C GLU A 314 16.99 -15.46 -3.92
N ARG A 315 15.78 -14.95 -3.70
CA ARG A 315 14.53 -15.63 -4.05
C ARG A 315 14.38 -15.81 -5.57
N LEU A 316 14.90 -14.89 -6.38
CA LEU A 316 14.85 -14.94 -7.84
C LEU A 316 15.89 -15.89 -8.48
N ARG A 317 16.78 -16.51 -7.72
CA ARG A 317 17.76 -17.46 -8.26
C ARG A 317 17.13 -18.71 -8.84
N ASP A 318 16.02 -19.17 -8.28
CA ASP A 318 15.32 -20.40 -8.64
C ASP A 318 13.94 -20.18 -9.25
N ARG A 319 13.56 -18.92 -9.49
CA ARG A 319 12.25 -18.55 -10.06
C ARG A 319 12.30 -17.25 -10.84
N PRO A 320 11.49 -17.09 -11.90
CA PRO A 320 11.51 -15.87 -12.70
C PRO A 320 10.76 -14.68 -12.08
N LEU A 321 9.90 -14.94 -11.06
CA LEU A 321 8.99 -13.94 -10.50
C LEU A 321 8.92 -14.00 -8.97
N VAL A 322 8.92 -12.83 -8.34
CA VAL A 322 8.53 -12.61 -6.95
C VAL A 322 7.40 -11.57 -6.94
N VAL A 323 6.28 -11.89 -6.30
CA VAL A 323 5.17 -10.95 -6.08
C VAL A 323 5.01 -10.71 -4.59
N VAL A 324 5.10 -9.47 -4.17
CA VAL A 324 4.84 -9.05 -2.79
C VAL A 324 3.64 -8.10 -2.76
N ALA A 325 2.81 -8.23 -1.74
CA ALA A 325 1.63 -7.42 -1.60
C ALA A 325 1.45 -6.95 -0.16
N TYR A 326 1.09 -5.69 0.00
CA TYR A 326 0.94 -5.01 1.28
C TYR A 326 -0.24 -4.05 1.25
N ASP A 327 -0.82 -3.80 2.43
CA ASP A 327 -1.72 -2.66 2.58
C ASP A 327 -0.93 -1.36 2.45
N THR A 328 -1.47 -0.40 1.71
CA THR A 328 -0.81 0.91 1.52
C THR A 328 -0.64 1.62 2.86
N GLU A 329 -1.60 1.46 3.77
CA GLU A 329 -1.61 2.05 5.11
C GLU A 329 -0.43 1.62 5.97
N LEU A 330 0.20 0.48 5.65
CA LEU A 330 1.44 0.06 6.29
C LEU A 330 2.53 1.14 6.10
N PHE A 331 2.62 1.71 4.90
CA PHE A 331 3.67 2.66 4.54
C PHE A 331 3.28 4.08 4.98
N GLY A 332 3.67 4.46 6.19
CA GLY A 332 3.49 5.78 6.77
C GLY A 332 2.48 5.85 7.91
N HIS A 333 1.34 5.13 7.83
CA HIS A 333 0.36 5.14 8.91
C HIS A 333 0.78 4.20 10.06
N TRP A 334 1.01 2.91 9.78
CA TRP A 334 1.47 1.95 10.80
C TRP A 334 3.01 1.92 10.93
N TRP A 335 3.72 2.13 9.86
CA TRP A 335 5.18 2.23 9.80
C TRP A 335 5.60 3.56 9.20
N HIS A 336 5.87 4.51 10.07
CA HIS A 336 6.16 5.90 9.71
C HIS A 336 7.24 6.05 8.62
N GLU A 337 8.27 5.22 8.66
CA GLU A 337 9.38 5.22 7.71
C GLU A 337 9.11 4.42 6.43
N GLY A 338 7.95 3.77 6.34
CA GLY A 338 7.56 2.92 5.22
C GLY A 338 7.71 3.57 3.84
N PRO A 339 7.26 4.81 3.60
CA PRO A 339 7.43 5.47 2.30
C PRO A 339 8.90 5.66 1.92
N ARG A 340 9.77 5.98 2.88
CA ARG A 340 11.22 6.10 2.66
C ARG A 340 11.86 4.76 2.33
N TRP A 341 11.47 3.72 3.06
CA TRP A 341 11.92 2.36 2.78
C TRP A 341 11.49 1.93 1.37
N LEU A 342 10.23 2.17 1.00
CA LEU A 342 9.70 1.85 -0.33
C LEU A 342 10.49 2.56 -1.43
N GLU A 343 10.82 3.83 -1.26
CA GLU A 343 11.66 4.56 -2.21
C GLU A 343 13.02 3.88 -2.41
N HIS A 344 13.70 3.53 -1.31
CA HIS A 344 14.99 2.84 -1.41
C HIS A 344 14.85 1.50 -2.14
N VAL A 345 13.79 0.72 -1.87
CA VAL A 345 13.54 -0.56 -2.55
C VAL A 345 13.33 -0.35 -4.06
N LEU A 346 12.48 0.62 -4.45
CA LEU A 346 12.18 0.91 -5.85
C LEU A 346 13.40 1.42 -6.63
N ARG A 347 14.40 2.02 -5.94
CA ARG A 347 15.67 2.44 -6.54
C ARG A 347 16.68 1.30 -6.62
N LEU A 348 16.82 0.52 -5.55
CA LEU A 348 17.87 -0.49 -5.41
C LEU A 348 17.58 -1.78 -6.19
N LEU A 349 16.31 -2.20 -6.36
CA LEU A 349 15.98 -3.41 -7.11
C LEU A 349 16.51 -3.37 -8.55
N PRO A 350 16.29 -2.29 -9.35
CA PRO A 350 16.87 -2.18 -10.68
C PRO A 350 18.41 -2.13 -10.68
N GLU A 351 19.03 -1.47 -9.69
CA GLU A 351 20.48 -1.44 -9.52
C GLU A 351 21.06 -2.83 -9.25
N ALA A 352 20.29 -3.71 -8.63
CA ALA A 352 20.63 -5.12 -8.40
C ALA A 352 20.30 -6.04 -9.59
N GLY A 353 19.91 -5.49 -10.75
CA GLY A 353 19.56 -6.24 -11.95
C GLY A 353 18.16 -6.87 -11.92
N VAL A 354 17.31 -6.52 -10.96
CA VAL A 354 15.91 -7.02 -10.87
C VAL A 354 14.98 -6.12 -11.68
N ARG A 355 14.22 -6.70 -12.60
CA ARG A 355 13.18 -5.97 -13.33
C ARG A 355 12.02 -5.67 -12.40
N LEU A 356 11.69 -4.40 -12.17
CA LEU A 356 10.41 -4.00 -11.63
C LEU A 356 9.36 -4.08 -12.73
N ALA A 357 8.17 -4.62 -12.39
CA ALA A 357 7.06 -4.70 -13.33
C ALA A 357 5.73 -4.57 -12.58
N THR A 358 4.72 -4.05 -13.28
CA THR A 358 3.33 -4.15 -12.83
C THR A 358 2.80 -5.56 -13.06
N LEU A 359 1.69 -5.94 -12.42
CA LEU A 359 1.05 -7.23 -12.68
C LEU A 359 0.62 -7.36 -14.15
N ARG A 360 0.12 -6.27 -14.75
CA ARG A 360 -0.23 -6.25 -16.18
C ARG A 360 0.96 -6.62 -17.07
N GLN A 361 2.13 -6.06 -16.81
CA GLN A 361 3.35 -6.37 -17.55
C GLN A 361 3.83 -7.80 -17.31
N ALA A 362 3.75 -8.27 -16.05
CA ALA A 362 4.20 -9.61 -15.69
C ALA A 362 3.26 -10.73 -16.16
N ARG A 363 2.07 -10.43 -16.68
CA ARG A 363 1.15 -11.42 -17.27
C ARG A 363 1.81 -12.23 -18.41
N GLU A 364 2.75 -11.66 -19.12
CA GLU A 364 3.50 -12.35 -20.19
C GLU A 364 4.22 -13.62 -19.70
N LEU A 365 4.49 -13.73 -18.40
CA LEU A 365 5.11 -14.90 -17.77
C LEU A 365 4.15 -16.06 -17.53
N ALA A 366 2.84 -15.89 -17.76
CA ALA A 366 1.83 -16.91 -17.55
C ALA A 366 1.83 -17.91 -18.72
N THR A 367 2.61 -18.96 -18.60
CA THR A 367 2.73 -20.04 -19.61
C THR A 367 2.05 -21.33 -19.19
N GLN A 368 1.52 -21.39 -17.98
CA GLN A 368 0.90 -22.57 -17.37
C GLN A 368 -0.52 -22.26 -16.92
N ARG A 369 -1.30 -23.33 -16.73
CA ARG A 369 -2.68 -23.25 -16.24
C ARG A 369 -2.79 -23.94 -14.88
N VAL A 370 -3.69 -23.45 -14.05
CA VAL A 370 -4.00 -24.04 -12.75
C VAL A 370 -5.50 -24.16 -12.52
N ASP A 371 -5.93 -25.27 -11.96
CA ASP A 371 -7.26 -25.43 -11.38
C ASP A 371 -7.21 -24.98 -9.93
N LEU A 372 -7.45 -23.69 -9.74
CA LEU A 372 -7.28 -23.01 -8.45
C LEU A 372 -8.38 -23.44 -7.49
N LYS A 373 -8.00 -23.90 -6.30
CA LYS A 373 -8.93 -24.25 -5.21
C LYS A 373 -9.37 -23.03 -4.42
N ALA A 374 -10.45 -23.19 -3.65
CA ALA A 374 -10.87 -22.13 -2.74
C ALA A 374 -9.83 -21.89 -1.64
N GLY A 375 -9.62 -20.61 -1.30
CA GLY A 375 -8.68 -20.18 -0.26
C GLY A 375 -8.53 -18.66 -0.17
N SER A 376 -7.85 -18.21 0.88
CA SER A 376 -7.42 -16.83 1.09
C SER A 376 -6.19 -16.79 1.97
#